data_4f36c47eececdae1fac55f366d13c6a1
#
_entry.id   4f36c47eececdae1fac55f366d13c6a1
#
_cell.length_a   1.000
_cell.length_b   1.000
_cell.length_c   1.000
_cell.angle_alpha   90.00
_cell.angle_beta   90.00
_cell.angle_gamma   90.00
#
_symmetry.space_group_name_H-M   'P 1'
#
loop_
_entity.id
_entity.type
_entity.pdbx_description
1 polymer ?
#
loop_
_entity_poly.entity_id
_entity_poly.type
_entity_poly.pdbx_seq_one_letter_code
_entity_poly.pdbx_strand_id
1 'polypeptide(L)'
;MNRRPLLLILILFVGPLAAAFWLYYGSSWRPSGRTSHGELIQPVITLPTLPGASGEGNVLTGKWSLLVVGLGESGCDPDCRNALIYARQTWLSLGRLASRVQRVLLAGPGCCDSAYLHREHDGLVVADATAGAGAALLVAIPEPRGHYVFVVDPLGNLMMRYDVRQDPKGLRVDLQKLLELSHIG
;
A
#
# COMPACT_ATOMS: atom_id res chain seq x y z
N MET A 1 34.56 52.03 11.07
CA MET A 1 34.08 50.88 10.27
C MET A 1 32.58 50.73 10.50
N ASN A 2 31.77 50.93 9.47
CA ASN A 2 30.30 50.78 9.60
C ASN A 2 29.93 49.31 9.81
N ARG A 3 29.43 48.96 11.00
CA ARG A 3 29.00 47.60 11.33
C ARG A 3 27.65 47.18 10.68
N ARG A 4 26.96 48.15 10.10
CA ARG A 4 25.64 47.96 9.48
C ARG A 4 25.62 46.91 8.33
N PRO A 5 26.56 46.99 7.34
CA PRO A 5 26.56 45.97 6.27
C PRO A 5 26.86 44.58 6.77
N LEU A 6 27.70 44.45 7.79
CA LEU A 6 28.04 43.13 8.39
C LEU A 6 26.83 42.53 9.12
N LEU A 7 26.05 43.32 9.83
CA LEU A 7 24.80 42.88 10.48
C LEU A 7 23.74 42.46 9.44
N LEU A 8 23.63 43.21 8.30
CA LEU A 8 22.68 42.84 7.24
C LEU A 8 23.04 41.50 6.61
N ILE A 9 24.33 41.24 6.34
CA ILE A 9 24.79 39.96 5.82
C ILE A 9 24.52 38.83 6.84
N LEU A 10 24.81 39.04 8.13
CA LEU A 10 24.55 38.07 9.18
C LEU A 10 23.06 37.70 9.25
N ILE A 11 22.17 38.72 9.23
CA ILE A 11 20.72 38.48 9.28
C ILE A 11 20.24 37.73 8.03
N LEU A 12 20.78 38.06 6.86
CA LEU A 12 20.40 37.41 5.61
C LEU A 12 20.72 35.90 5.61
N PHE A 13 21.83 35.50 6.24
CA PHE A 13 22.25 34.08 6.29
C PHE A 13 21.71 33.35 7.52
N VAL A 14 21.75 33.97 8.70
CA VAL A 14 21.34 33.32 9.95
C VAL A 14 19.83 33.35 10.12
N GLY A 15 19.15 34.40 9.63
CA GLY A 15 17.70 34.56 9.77
C GLY A 15 16.87 33.40 9.20
N PRO A 16 17.06 32.99 7.94
CA PRO A 16 16.36 31.84 7.37
C PRO A 16 16.64 30.52 8.12
N LEU A 17 17.88 30.33 8.56
CA LEU A 17 18.28 29.14 9.33
C LEU A 17 17.60 29.09 10.72
N ALA A 18 17.59 30.20 11.41
CA ALA A 18 16.93 30.35 12.71
C ALA A 18 15.39 30.18 12.57
N ALA A 19 14.80 30.75 11.52
CA ALA A 19 13.38 30.58 11.22
C ALA A 19 13.02 29.12 10.90
N ALA A 20 13.83 28.44 10.10
CA ALA A 20 13.65 27.01 9.78
C ALA A 20 13.79 26.13 11.04
N PHE A 21 14.75 26.42 11.87
CA PHE A 21 14.95 25.71 13.14
C PHE A 21 13.77 25.91 14.07
N TRP A 22 13.28 27.14 14.21
CA TRP A 22 12.10 27.44 15.04
C TRP A 22 10.83 26.78 14.51
N LEU A 23 10.62 26.78 13.19
CA LEU A 23 9.49 26.09 12.55
C LEU A 23 9.56 24.57 12.76
N TYR A 24 10.74 23.98 12.70
CA TYR A 24 10.91 22.54 12.82
C TYR A 24 10.76 22.05 14.26
N TYR A 25 11.33 22.76 15.22
CA TYR A 25 11.37 22.33 16.64
C TYR A 25 10.36 23.04 17.54
N GLY A 26 9.97 24.27 17.22
CA GLY A 26 9.14 25.11 18.08
C GLY A 26 7.69 25.21 17.66
N SER A 27 7.35 24.83 16.43
CA SER A 27 5.97 24.88 15.97
C SER A 27 5.37 23.48 15.77
N SER A 28 4.09 23.35 16.07
CA SER A 28 3.30 22.16 15.70
C SER A 28 2.88 22.14 14.22
N TRP A 29 3.32 23.16 13.45
CA TRP A 29 3.04 23.22 12.04
C TRP A 29 3.84 22.19 11.28
N ARG A 30 3.16 21.17 10.77
CA ARG A 30 3.73 20.19 9.84
C ARG A 30 3.04 20.38 8.49
N PRO A 31 3.78 20.49 7.38
CA PRO A 31 3.17 20.53 6.06
C PRO A 31 2.27 19.30 5.90
N SER A 32 0.97 19.53 5.77
CA SER A 32 -0.03 18.46 5.60
C SER A 32 -0.11 17.95 4.16
N GLY A 33 0.77 18.41 3.28
CA GLY A 33 0.82 17.98 1.89
C GLY A 33 1.27 16.52 1.79
N ARG A 34 0.31 15.58 1.81
CA ARG A 34 0.57 14.19 1.42
C ARG A 34 0.62 14.15 -0.11
N THR A 35 1.69 13.64 -0.66
CA THR A 35 1.82 13.41 -2.11
C THR A 35 1.22 12.08 -2.53
N SER A 36 0.82 11.22 -1.57
CA SER A 36 0.17 9.94 -1.80
C SER A 36 -1.35 10.13 -1.91
N HIS A 37 -1.95 9.47 -2.89
CA HIS A 37 -3.41 9.41 -3.06
C HIS A 37 -4.03 8.43 -2.06
N GLY A 38 -3.28 7.37 -1.72
CA GLY A 38 -3.70 6.39 -0.73
C GLY A 38 -3.49 6.85 0.71
N GLU A 39 -4.21 6.20 1.62
CA GLU A 39 -4.05 6.37 3.05
C GLU A 39 -2.83 5.57 3.55
N LEU A 40 -1.87 6.25 4.15
CA LEU A 40 -0.71 5.61 4.77
C LEU A 40 -1.12 4.96 6.09
N ILE A 41 -0.70 3.71 6.28
CA ILE A 41 -0.92 2.96 7.53
C ILE A 41 0.26 3.26 8.47
N GLN A 42 -0.05 3.90 9.60
CA GLN A 42 0.94 4.29 10.60
C GLN A 42 0.47 3.88 12.00
N PRO A 43 1.32 3.19 12.78
CA PRO A 43 2.65 2.69 12.40
C PRO A 43 2.59 1.64 11.30
N VAL A 44 3.70 1.45 10.57
CA VAL A 44 3.83 0.39 9.56
C VAL A 44 3.64 -0.98 10.23
N ILE A 45 2.80 -1.84 9.63
CA ILE A 45 2.48 -3.15 10.17
C ILE A 45 3.26 -4.21 9.39
N THR A 46 4.16 -4.93 10.04
CA THR A 46 4.78 -6.11 9.44
C THR A 46 3.80 -7.26 9.50
N LEU A 47 3.44 -7.79 8.32
CA LEU A 47 2.44 -8.86 8.20
C LEU A 47 3.05 -10.23 8.56
N PRO A 48 2.23 -11.14 9.13
CA PRO A 48 2.62 -12.53 9.32
C PRO A 48 2.99 -13.22 8.00
N THR A 49 3.83 -14.23 8.09
CA THR A 49 4.23 -15.04 6.93
C THR A 49 3.03 -15.75 6.32
N LEU A 50 2.85 -15.61 5.01
CA LEU A 50 1.87 -16.33 4.23
C LEU A 50 2.62 -17.38 3.37
N PRO A 51 2.57 -18.67 3.70
CA PRO A 51 3.25 -19.72 2.94
C PRO A 51 2.73 -19.77 1.50
N GLY A 52 3.63 -20.02 0.55
CA GLY A 52 3.25 -20.31 -0.83
C GLY A 52 2.56 -21.67 -0.99
N ALA A 53 2.08 -21.96 -2.20
CA ALA A 53 1.41 -23.22 -2.51
C ALA A 53 2.30 -24.46 -2.26
N SER A 54 3.62 -24.33 -2.33
CA SER A 54 4.60 -25.39 -1.97
C SER A 54 4.82 -25.53 -0.45
N GLY A 55 4.23 -24.66 0.36
CA GLY A 55 4.47 -24.60 1.80
C GLY A 55 5.78 -23.91 2.19
N GLU A 56 6.61 -23.53 1.23
CA GLU A 56 7.89 -22.86 1.46
C GLU A 56 7.82 -21.37 1.13
N GLY A 57 8.63 -20.59 1.84
CA GLY A 57 8.76 -19.15 1.63
C GLY A 57 7.59 -18.31 2.17
N ASN A 58 7.63 -17.02 1.87
CA ASN A 58 6.56 -16.07 2.20
C ASN A 58 6.09 -15.40 0.91
N VAL A 59 4.85 -15.62 0.52
CA VAL A 59 4.23 -15.00 -0.67
C VAL A 59 4.33 -13.48 -0.63
N LEU A 60 4.23 -12.89 0.55
CA LEU A 60 4.23 -11.43 0.70
C LEU A 60 5.63 -10.79 0.63
N THR A 61 6.68 -11.59 0.35
CA THR A 61 8.05 -11.06 0.23
C THR A 61 8.61 -11.20 -1.19
N GLY A 62 9.63 -10.38 -1.50
CA GLY A 62 10.31 -10.40 -2.80
C GLY A 62 9.58 -9.67 -3.93
N LYS A 63 8.29 -9.39 -3.80
CA LYS A 63 7.50 -8.57 -4.74
C LYS A 63 6.58 -7.63 -3.98
N TRP A 64 6.23 -6.53 -4.61
CA TRP A 64 5.13 -5.69 -4.16
C TRP A 64 3.81 -6.46 -4.27
N SER A 65 2.97 -6.39 -3.27
CA SER A 65 1.70 -7.13 -3.26
C SER A 65 0.50 -6.18 -3.21
N LEU A 66 -0.44 -6.38 -4.13
CA LEU A 66 -1.78 -5.80 -4.06
C LEU A 66 -2.67 -6.82 -3.35
N LEU A 67 -2.96 -6.57 -2.08
CA LEU A 67 -3.71 -7.48 -1.23
C LEU A 67 -5.17 -7.02 -1.16
N VAL A 68 -6.09 -7.92 -1.47
CA VAL A 68 -7.54 -7.75 -1.34
C VAL A 68 -8.06 -8.72 -0.29
N VAL A 69 -9.01 -8.29 0.53
CA VAL A 69 -9.66 -9.11 1.54
C VAL A 69 -11.12 -9.27 1.18
N GLY A 70 -11.54 -10.50 0.97
CA GLY A 70 -12.91 -10.86 0.65
C GLY A 70 -13.51 -11.78 1.70
N LEU A 71 -14.39 -11.26 2.54
CA LEU A 71 -15.00 -11.99 3.66
C LEU A 71 -16.51 -12.26 3.47
N GLY A 72 -17.04 -12.05 2.26
CA GLY A 72 -18.46 -12.22 1.99
C GLY A 72 -18.97 -13.63 2.27
N GLU A 73 -20.13 -13.76 2.90
CA GLU A 73 -20.76 -15.05 3.22
C GLU A 73 -21.45 -15.70 2.00
N SER A 74 -21.75 -14.93 0.97
CA SER A 74 -22.54 -15.38 -0.19
C SER A 74 -21.95 -14.90 -1.52
N GLY A 75 -20.89 -15.57 -1.98
CA GLY A 75 -20.26 -15.24 -3.25
C GLY A 75 -19.44 -13.96 -3.21
N CYS A 76 -18.96 -13.53 -4.39
CA CYS A 76 -18.17 -12.31 -4.49
C CYS A 76 -19.05 -11.09 -4.24
N ASP A 77 -18.97 -10.54 -3.04
CA ASP A 77 -19.51 -9.25 -2.70
C ASP A 77 -19.12 -8.21 -3.75
N PRO A 78 -20.00 -7.31 -4.19
CA PRO A 78 -19.72 -6.28 -5.18
C PRO A 78 -18.46 -5.45 -4.84
N ASP A 79 -18.22 -5.12 -3.59
CA ASP A 79 -17.05 -4.37 -3.16
C ASP A 79 -15.76 -5.17 -3.31
N CYS A 80 -15.76 -6.45 -2.93
CA CYS A 80 -14.65 -7.36 -3.15
C CYS A 80 -14.37 -7.55 -4.64
N ARG A 81 -15.41 -7.74 -5.45
CA ARG A 81 -15.26 -7.86 -6.91
C ARG A 81 -14.65 -6.60 -7.51
N ASN A 82 -15.11 -5.42 -7.11
CA ASN A 82 -14.56 -4.15 -7.56
C ASN A 82 -13.10 -3.99 -7.15
N ALA A 83 -12.73 -4.37 -5.93
CA ALA A 83 -11.36 -4.34 -5.45
C ALA A 83 -10.44 -5.26 -6.26
N LEU A 84 -10.90 -6.48 -6.58
CA LEU A 84 -10.17 -7.41 -7.45
C LEU A 84 -9.98 -6.88 -8.87
N ILE A 85 -11.04 -6.33 -9.48
CA ILE A 85 -10.98 -5.70 -10.81
C ILE A 85 -10.01 -4.52 -10.79
N TYR A 86 -10.09 -3.67 -9.75
CA TYR A 86 -9.23 -2.51 -9.60
C TYR A 86 -7.74 -2.89 -9.45
N ALA A 87 -7.45 -3.88 -8.60
CA ALA A 87 -6.10 -4.42 -8.45
C ALA A 87 -5.57 -5.02 -9.77
N ARG A 88 -6.42 -5.75 -10.52
CA ARG A 88 -6.06 -6.32 -11.82
C ARG A 88 -5.77 -5.23 -12.86
N GLN A 89 -6.65 -4.25 -12.99
CA GLN A 89 -6.48 -3.14 -13.94
C GLN A 89 -5.23 -2.32 -13.63
N THR A 90 -5.00 -2.04 -12.35
CA THR A 90 -3.77 -1.37 -11.90
C THR A 90 -2.54 -2.17 -12.31
N TRP A 91 -2.50 -3.48 -12.00
CA TRP A 91 -1.39 -4.36 -12.35
C TRP A 91 -1.13 -4.39 -13.86
N LEU A 92 -2.17 -4.54 -14.69
CA LEU A 92 -2.05 -4.52 -16.16
C LEU A 92 -1.49 -3.19 -16.68
N SER A 93 -1.86 -2.07 -16.05
CA SER A 93 -1.44 -0.73 -16.46
C SER A 93 0.04 -0.42 -16.16
N LEU A 94 0.72 -1.23 -15.36
CA LEU A 94 2.13 -1.06 -15.01
C LEU A 94 3.08 -1.51 -16.13
N GLY A 95 2.61 -2.24 -17.13
CA GLY A 95 3.41 -2.72 -18.25
C GLY A 95 4.61 -3.55 -17.78
N ARG A 96 5.84 -3.15 -18.13
CA ARG A 96 7.06 -3.89 -17.73
C ARG A 96 7.32 -3.94 -16.22
N LEU A 97 6.77 -3.04 -15.45
CA LEU A 97 6.90 -3.05 -13.99
C LEU A 97 5.97 -4.06 -13.32
N ALA A 98 4.98 -4.61 -14.05
CA ALA A 98 4.03 -5.58 -13.53
C ALA A 98 4.69 -6.88 -13.02
N SER A 99 5.87 -7.24 -13.54
CA SER A 99 6.63 -8.42 -13.09
C SER A 99 7.09 -8.33 -11.63
N ARG A 100 7.23 -7.10 -11.12
CA ARG A 100 7.61 -6.79 -9.74
C ARG A 100 6.43 -6.72 -8.78
N VAL A 101 5.20 -6.89 -9.29
CA VAL A 101 3.96 -6.78 -8.53
C VAL A 101 3.17 -8.08 -8.65
N GLN A 102 2.63 -8.54 -7.55
CA GLN A 102 1.71 -9.67 -7.50
C GLN A 102 0.37 -9.23 -6.91
N ARG A 103 -0.65 -10.03 -7.14
CA ARG A 103 -1.99 -9.83 -6.60
C ARG A 103 -2.31 -10.98 -5.66
N VAL A 104 -2.81 -10.66 -4.48
CA VAL A 104 -3.14 -11.62 -3.43
C VAL A 104 -4.58 -11.39 -2.98
N LEU A 105 -5.38 -12.44 -2.94
CA LEU A 105 -6.71 -12.45 -2.34
C LEU A 105 -6.67 -13.26 -1.05
N LEU A 106 -7.03 -12.62 0.04
CA LEU A 106 -7.34 -13.30 1.30
C LEU A 106 -8.84 -13.58 1.32
N ALA A 107 -9.22 -14.82 1.01
CA ALA A 107 -10.59 -15.23 0.78
C ALA A 107 -11.22 -15.87 2.03
N GLY A 108 -12.37 -15.37 2.45
CA GLY A 108 -13.27 -16.04 3.40
C GLY A 108 -14.12 -17.12 2.74
N PRO A 109 -14.93 -17.86 3.53
CA PRO A 109 -15.82 -18.88 3.01
C PRO A 109 -16.83 -18.27 2.02
N GLY A 110 -16.91 -18.84 0.82
CA GLY A 110 -17.84 -18.36 -0.20
C GLY A 110 -17.47 -17.04 -0.87
N CYS A 111 -16.27 -16.49 -0.62
CA CYS A 111 -15.78 -15.34 -1.35
C CYS A 111 -15.34 -15.75 -2.74
N CYS A 112 -16.05 -15.32 -3.75
CA CYS A 112 -15.82 -15.52 -5.18
C CYS A 112 -15.72 -17.00 -5.62
N ASP A 113 -16.51 -17.34 -6.63
CA ASP A 113 -16.42 -18.63 -7.31
C ASP A 113 -15.01 -18.85 -7.88
N SER A 114 -14.43 -20.03 -7.64
CA SER A 114 -13.11 -20.41 -8.12
C SER A 114 -13.02 -20.33 -9.65
N ALA A 115 -14.07 -20.72 -10.36
CA ALA A 115 -14.12 -20.61 -11.82
C ALA A 115 -14.06 -19.17 -12.31
N TYR A 116 -14.71 -18.24 -11.60
CA TYR A 116 -14.60 -16.81 -11.86
C TYR A 116 -13.17 -16.31 -11.63
N LEU A 117 -12.56 -16.66 -10.49
CA LEU A 117 -11.19 -16.24 -10.18
C LEU A 117 -10.19 -16.73 -11.21
N HIS A 118 -10.27 -17.99 -11.62
CA HIS A 118 -9.39 -18.55 -12.64
C HIS A 118 -9.55 -17.89 -14.01
N ARG A 119 -10.80 -17.61 -14.41
CA ARG A 119 -11.07 -17.02 -15.73
C ARG A 119 -10.70 -15.55 -15.79
N GLU A 120 -11.06 -14.77 -14.77
CA GLU A 120 -10.93 -13.31 -14.80
C GLU A 120 -9.67 -12.80 -14.11
N HIS A 121 -9.07 -13.58 -13.23
CA HIS A 121 -7.95 -13.13 -12.39
C HIS A 121 -6.75 -14.09 -12.46
N ASP A 122 -6.37 -14.50 -13.68
CA ASP A 122 -5.20 -15.36 -13.88
C ASP A 122 -3.95 -14.81 -13.16
N GLY A 123 -3.18 -15.70 -12.50
CA GLY A 123 -2.03 -15.35 -11.68
C GLY A 123 -2.35 -14.67 -10.35
N LEU A 124 -3.62 -14.67 -9.90
CA LEU A 124 -3.99 -14.26 -8.56
C LEU A 124 -3.61 -15.34 -7.55
N VAL A 125 -2.88 -14.96 -6.50
CA VAL A 125 -2.63 -15.86 -5.36
C VAL A 125 -3.83 -15.78 -4.43
N VAL A 126 -4.44 -16.94 -4.14
CA VAL A 126 -5.60 -17.03 -3.23
C VAL A 126 -5.18 -17.73 -1.96
N ALA A 127 -5.45 -17.14 -0.82
CA ALA A 127 -5.19 -17.68 0.51
C ALA A 127 -6.48 -17.72 1.32
N ASP A 128 -6.65 -18.76 2.14
CA ASP A 128 -7.81 -18.92 3.03
C ASP A 128 -7.69 -17.98 4.24
N ALA A 129 -8.67 -17.08 4.39
CA ALA A 129 -8.74 -16.13 5.50
C ALA A 129 -9.16 -16.77 6.84
N THR A 130 -9.67 -18.01 6.82
CA THR A 130 -10.33 -18.61 7.99
C THR A 130 -9.44 -19.53 8.80
N ALA A 131 -8.31 -19.96 8.24
CA ALA A 131 -7.44 -20.94 8.86
C ALA A 131 -5.96 -20.56 8.76
N GLY A 132 -5.18 -21.06 9.70
CA GLY A 132 -3.72 -21.02 9.69
C GLY A 132 -3.14 -19.60 9.51
N ALA A 133 -2.21 -19.49 8.56
CA ALA A 133 -1.49 -18.25 8.29
C ALA A 133 -2.41 -17.13 7.75
N GLY A 134 -3.43 -17.49 6.97
CA GLY A 134 -4.37 -16.50 6.45
C GLY A 134 -5.25 -15.88 7.53
N ALA A 135 -5.68 -16.64 8.53
CA ALA A 135 -6.40 -16.11 9.69
C ALA A 135 -5.51 -15.14 10.50
N ALA A 136 -4.24 -15.50 10.71
CA ALA A 136 -3.29 -14.61 11.38
C ALA A 136 -3.07 -13.32 10.57
N LEU A 137 -2.98 -13.43 9.25
CA LEU A 137 -2.86 -12.29 8.34
C LEU A 137 -4.09 -11.38 8.43
N LEU A 138 -5.30 -11.97 8.45
CA LEU A 138 -6.56 -11.23 8.56
C LEU A 138 -6.62 -10.38 9.83
N VAL A 139 -6.18 -10.94 10.97
CA VAL A 139 -6.15 -10.20 12.24
C VAL A 139 -5.19 -9.00 12.19
N ALA A 140 -4.09 -9.11 11.46
CA ALA A 140 -3.10 -8.04 11.34
C ALA A 140 -3.53 -6.89 10.43
N ILE A 141 -4.48 -7.13 9.51
CA ILE A 141 -4.97 -6.11 8.58
C ILE A 141 -6.05 -5.24 9.25
N PRO A 142 -5.91 -3.89 9.25
CA PRO A 142 -6.86 -3.01 9.90
C PRO A 142 -8.23 -2.97 9.18
N GLU A 143 -9.28 -2.77 9.95
CA GLU A 143 -10.64 -2.50 9.43
C GLU A 143 -10.77 -1.04 8.91
N PRO A 144 -11.71 -0.76 7.99
CA PRO A 144 -12.50 -1.72 7.21
C PRO A 144 -11.69 -2.36 6.08
N ARG A 145 -12.11 -3.53 5.55
CA ARG A 145 -11.30 -4.33 4.62
C ARG A 145 -11.92 -4.52 3.23
N GLY A 146 -13.21 -4.79 3.16
CA GLY A 146 -13.86 -5.35 1.96
C GLY A 146 -13.75 -4.52 0.69
N HIS A 147 -13.69 -3.20 0.80
CA HIS A 147 -13.61 -2.28 -0.34
C HIS A 147 -12.25 -1.60 -0.49
N TYR A 148 -11.23 -2.19 0.14
CA TYR A 148 -9.86 -1.67 0.06
C TYR A 148 -8.92 -2.58 -0.73
N VAL A 149 -8.01 -1.96 -1.46
CA VAL A 149 -6.79 -2.60 -1.92
C VAL A 149 -5.64 -2.13 -1.03
N PHE A 150 -4.97 -3.07 -0.42
CA PHE A 150 -3.82 -2.84 0.44
C PHE A 150 -2.52 -3.01 -0.35
N VAL A 151 -1.54 -2.17 -0.08
CA VAL A 151 -0.21 -2.25 -0.68
C VAL A 151 0.77 -2.75 0.37
N VAL A 152 1.42 -3.87 0.04
CA VAL A 152 2.46 -4.50 0.86
C VAL A 152 3.78 -4.41 0.12
N ASP A 153 4.84 -3.99 0.81
CA ASP A 153 6.18 -3.89 0.24
C ASP A 153 6.86 -5.27 0.10
N PRO A 154 7.99 -5.37 -0.62
CA PRO A 154 8.73 -6.62 -0.78
C PRO A 154 9.35 -7.20 0.50
N LEU A 155 9.28 -6.49 1.62
CA LEU A 155 9.71 -6.97 2.94
C LEU A 155 8.55 -7.54 3.76
N GLY A 156 7.30 -7.46 3.25
CA GLY A 156 6.11 -7.92 3.93
C GLY A 156 5.46 -6.87 4.84
N ASN A 157 5.77 -5.58 4.66
CA ASN A 157 5.17 -4.50 5.44
C ASN A 157 3.93 -3.94 4.74
N LEU A 158 2.84 -3.83 5.49
CA LEU A 158 1.60 -3.19 5.06
C LEU A 158 1.76 -1.66 5.18
N MET A 159 1.79 -0.97 4.04
CA MET A 159 2.16 0.44 3.99
C MET A 159 0.99 1.37 3.73
N MET A 160 0.09 0.98 2.83
CA MET A 160 -0.97 1.85 2.33
C MET A 160 -2.25 1.08 2.06
N ARG A 161 -3.37 1.80 2.06
CA ARG A 161 -4.66 1.29 1.59
C ARG A 161 -5.36 2.29 0.68
N TYR A 162 -6.17 1.78 -0.25
CA TYR A 162 -6.90 2.55 -1.24
C TYR A 162 -8.36 2.12 -1.23
N ASP A 163 -9.27 3.05 -0.97
CA ASP A 163 -10.70 2.82 -1.12
C ASP A 163 -11.06 2.83 -2.61
N VAL A 164 -11.48 1.68 -3.13
CA VAL A 164 -11.79 1.52 -4.56
C VAL A 164 -13.01 2.31 -5.02
N ARG A 165 -13.78 2.88 -4.10
CA ARG A 165 -14.97 3.70 -4.37
C ARG A 165 -14.63 5.18 -4.59
N GLN A 166 -13.42 5.63 -4.22
CA GLN A 166 -13.06 7.03 -4.20
C GLN A 166 -12.20 7.47 -5.39
N ASP A 167 -10.97 6.98 -5.50
CA ASP A 167 -10.03 7.40 -6.55
C ASP A 167 -9.48 6.22 -7.35
N PRO A 168 -10.04 5.96 -8.56
CA PRO A 168 -9.60 4.83 -9.38
C PRO A 168 -8.21 5.00 -10.01
N LYS A 169 -7.56 6.14 -9.89
CA LYS A 169 -6.25 6.40 -10.50
C LYS A 169 -5.11 6.47 -9.47
N GLY A 170 -5.43 6.78 -8.22
CA GLY A 170 -4.44 7.06 -7.19
C GLY A 170 -3.50 5.90 -6.90
N LEU A 171 -4.02 4.68 -6.79
CA LEU A 171 -3.20 3.47 -6.58
C LEU A 171 -2.15 3.29 -7.69
N ARG A 172 -2.56 3.47 -8.95
CA ARG A 172 -1.65 3.32 -10.09
C ARG A 172 -0.51 4.33 -10.03
N VAL A 173 -0.83 5.61 -9.79
CA VAL A 173 0.15 6.70 -9.75
C VAL A 173 1.17 6.49 -8.64
N ASP A 174 0.68 6.18 -7.45
CA ASP A 174 1.53 5.98 -6.28
C ASP A 174 2.38 4.70 -6.42
N LEU A 175 1.78 3.60 -6.88
CA LEU A 175 2.50 2.33 -7.08
C LEU A 175 3.58 2.46 -8.16
N GLN A 176 3.29 3.13 -9.28
CA GLN A 176 4.29 3.39 -10.32
C GLN A 176 5.47 4.17 -9.75
N LYS A 177 5.21 5.22 -8.99
CA LYS A 177 6.26 6.02 -8.34
C LYS A 177 7.07 5.19 -7.33
N LEU A 178 6.41 4.35 -6.52
CA LEU A 178 7.10 3.44 -5.60
C LEU A 178 8.01 2.47 -6.33
N LEU A 179 7.55 1.87 -7.43
CA LEU A 179 8.33 0.94 -8.24
C LEU A 179 9.52 1.60 -8.95
N GLU A 180 9.38 2.86 -9.38
CA GLU A 180 10.46 3.63 -10.00
C GLU A 180 11.54 4.04 -8.99
N LEU A 181 11.15 4.36 -7.76
CA LEU A 181 12.07 4.77 -6.70
C LEU A 181 12.68 3.59 -5.93
N SER A 182 11.99 2.44 -5.91
CA SER A 182 12.44 1.25 -5.19
C SER A 182 13.33 0.39 -6.07
N HIS A 183 14.45 -0.08 -5.50
CA HIS A 183 15.35 -1.03 -6.14
C HIS A 183 15.10 -2.48 -5.69
N ILE A 184 14.12 -2.72 -4.81
CA ILE A 184 13.75 -4.04 -4.29
C ILE A 184 12.41 -4.52 -4.89
N GLY A 185 12.27 -5.84 -5.10
CA GLY A 185 11.06 -6.45 -5.63
C GLY A 185 11.12 -6.74 -7.11
#